data_75b0db98c34e1dc30eb47644121a965e
#
_entry.id   75b0db98c34e1dc30eb47644121a965e
#
_cell.length_a   1.000
_cell.length_b   1.000
_cell.length_c   1.000
_cell.angle_alpha   90.00
_cell.angle_beta   90.00
_cell.angle_gamma   90.00
#
_symmetry.space_group_name_H-M   'P 1'
#
loop_
_entity.id
_entity.type
_entity.pdbx_description
1 polymer ?
#
loop_
_entity_poly.entity_id
_entity_poly.type
_entity_poly.pdbx_seq_one_letter_code
_entity_poly.pdbx_strand_id
1 'polypeptide(L)'
;ITTQGSYLHKERETLVVEQERKKVAQLPVHSIGHIFCFGNVLVSPFLLGFCGENNVNLAFFTENGRYLGRLQGRQSGNVLLRRAQYRVSEQNPVPIARNIIAAKIQASKRVLQRQIRNYGENAAIQSAVDSLNISLRQLKSAAGLDVVRGIEGDAAACYFGVFGQLLSEKSGFTFDG
;
A
#
# COMPACT_ATOMS: atom_id res chain seq x y z
N ILE A 1 11.45 -4.95 -11.93
CA ILE A 1 12.12 -5.29 -13.20
C ILE A 1 11.21 -4.82 -14.33
N THR A 2 11.69 -3.89 -15.13
CA THR A 2 10.94 -3.25 -16.23
C THR A 2 11.57 -3.46 -17.60
N THR A 3 12.86 -3.88 -17.64
CA THR A 3 13.55 -4.11 -18.90
C THR A 3 13.06 -5.39 -19.55
N GLN A 4 12.55 -5.26 -20.79
CA GLN A 4 11.99 -6.37 -21.55
C GLN A 4 13.07 -7.39 -21.93
N GLY A 5 12.71 -8.69 -21.94
CA GLY A 5 13.63 -9.78 -22.20
C GLY A 5 14.57 -10.11 -21.04
N SER A 6 14.38 -9.49 -19.86
CA SER A 6 15.14 -9.88 -18.66
C SER A 6 14.83 -11.31 -18.25
N TYR A 7 15.85 -12.03 -17.80
CA TYR A 7 15.74 -13.37 -17.24
C TYR A 7 16.21 -13.38 -15.79
N LEU A 8 15.34 -13.88 -14.91
CA LEU A 8 15.58 -14.00 -13.47
C LEU A 8 15.85 -15.46 -13.10
N HIS A 9 16.95 -15.71 -12.45
CA HIS A 9 17.27 -17.06 -11.97
C HIS A 9 17.96 -17.04 -10.62
N LYS A 10 18.02 -18.21 -9.98
CA LYS A 10 18.73 -18.41 -8.72
C LYS A 10 20.17 -18.80 -8.98
N GLU A 11 21.10 -18.18 -8.24
CA GLU A 11 22.47 -18.64 -8.10
C GLU A 11 22.85 -18.65 -6.61
N ARG A 12 23.00 -19.84 -6.01
CA ARG A 12 23.14 -20.02 -4.55
C ARG A 12 22.03 -19.34 -3.79
N GLU A 13 22.32 -18.48 -2.82
CA GLU A 13 21.34 -17.71 -2.02
C GLU A 13 21.05 -16.31 -2.60
N THR A 14 21.17 -16.18 -3.92
CA THR A 14 21.01 -14.88 -4.60
C THR A 14 20.02 -14.99 -5.77
N LEU A 15 19.32 -13.87 -6.00
CA LEU A 15 18.62 -13.56 -7.24
C LEU A 15 19.62 -12.99 -8.24
N VAL A 16 19.70 -13.55 -9.42
CA VAL A 16 20.45 -13.01 -10.55
C VAL A 16 19.50 -12.49 -11.61
N VAL A 17 19.82 -11.32 -12.13
CA VAL A 17 19.13 -10.71 -13.26
C VAL A 17 20.06 -10.72 -14.46
N GLU A 18 19.63 -11.31 -15.56
CA GLU A 18 20.34 -11.33 -16.83
C GLU A 18 19.56 -10.55 -17.90
N GLN A 19 20.30 -9.88 -18.75
CA GLN A 19 19.81 -9.23 -19.98
C GLN A 19 20.77 -9.59 -21.11
N GLU A 20 20.25 -10.01 -22.24
CA GLU A 20 21.07 -10.45 -23.38
C GLU A 20 22.14 -11.48 -23.00
N ARG A 21 21.82 -12.42 -22.10
CA ARG A 21 22.72 -13.44 -21.55
C ARG A 21 23.90 -12.88 -20.74
N LYS A 22 23.83 -11.63 -20.31
CA LYS A 22 24.83 -11.00 -19.43
C LYS A 22 24.21 -10.72 -18.06
N LYS A 23 24.93 -11.08 -17.02
CA LYS A 23 24.54 -10.77 -15.65
C LYS A 23 24.63 -9.25 -15.43
N VAL A 24 23.50 -8.62 -15.14
CA VAL A 24 23.39 -7.17 -14.88
C VAL A 24 23.22 -6.86 -13.40
N ALA A 25 22.69 -7.81 -12.61
CA ALA A 25 22.55 -7.64 -11.16
C ALA A 25 22.57 -8.99 -10.45
N GLN A 26 23.04 -8.99 -9.20
CA GLN A 26 22.99 -10.13 -8.28
C GLN A 26 22.69 -9.61 -6.87
N LEU A 27 21.63 -10.10 -6.27
CA LEU A 27 21.09 -9.59 -5.01
C LEU A 27 20.86 -10.74 -4.02
N PRO A 28 21.30 -10.62 -2.75
CA PRO A 28 20.98 -11.61 -1.73
C PRO A 28 19.49 -11.71 -1.49
N VAL A 29 18.94 -12.93 -1.42
CA VAL A 29 17.49 -13.14 -1.29
C VAL A 29 16.92 -12.56 0.00
N HIS A 30 17.68 -12.64 1.08
CA HIS A 30 17.24 -12.16 2.40
C HIS A 30 17.08 -10.64 2.50
N SER A 31 17.59 -9.89 1.51
CA SER A 31 17.37 -8.44 1.39
C SER A 31 16.16 -8.08 0.53
N ILE A 32 15.48 -9.10 -0.05
CA ILE A 32 14.38 -8.89 -1.00
C ILE A 32 13.08 -9.33 -0.35
N GLY A 33 12.12 -8.43 -0.22
CA GLY A 33 10.75 -8.78 0.21
C GLY A 33 9.80 -9.03 -0.96
N HIS A 34 9.99 -8.28 -2.04
CA HIS A 34 9.08 -8.30 -3.20
C HIS A 34 9.84 -8.15 -4.51
N ILE A 35 9.39 -8.87 -5.54
CA ILE A 35 9.86 -8.75 -6.92
C ILE A 35 8.65 -8.44 -7.80
N PHE A 36 8.68 -7.32 -8.51
CA PHE A 36 7.66 -6.95 -9.48
C PHE A 36 8.24 -7.04 -10.89
N CYS A 37 7.61 -7.84 -11.74
CA CYS A 37 7.99 -8.06 -13.14
C CYS A 37 6.98 -7.41 -14.06
N PHE A 38 7.42 -6.46 -14.88
CA PHE A 38 6.59 -5.72 -15.84
C PHE A 38 6.91 -6.12 -17.27
N GLY A 39 5.90 -6.61 -18.00
CA GLY A 39 6.01 -7.03 -19.40
C GLY A 39 6.69 -8.40 -19.56
N ASN A 40 7.54 -8.52 -20.57
CA ASN A 40 8.21 -9.77 -20.94
C ASN A 40 9.43 -10.03 -20.07
N VAL A 41 9.21 -10.52 -18.85
CA VAL A 41 10.26 -10.93 -17.90
C VAL A 41 10.12 -12.43 -17.64
N LEU A 42 11.18 -13.18 -17.90
CA LEU A 42 11.23 -14.62 -17.67
C LEU A 42 11.77 -14.92 -16.26
N VAL A 43 11.20 -15.93 -15.62
CA VAL A 43 11.61 -16.38 -14.29
C VAL A 43 11.80 -17.88 -14.29
N SER A 44 12.98 -18.35 -13.82
CA SER A 44 13.24 -19.78 -13.77
C SER A 44 12.36 -20.47 -12.71
N PRO A 45 11.92 -21.73 -12.94
CA PRO A 45 11.17 -22.50 -11.96
C PRO A 45 11.91 -22.66 -10.62
N PHE A 46 13.24 -22.78 -10.65
CA PHE A 46 14.05 -22.89 -9.43
C PHE A 46 14.03 -21.59 -8.62
N LEU A 47 14.01 -20.41 -9.27
CA LEU A 47 13.84 -19.14 -8.57
C LEU A 47 12.43 -19.01 -7.98
N LEU A 48 11.39 -19.48 -8.68
CA LEU A 48 10.03 -19.48 -8.15
C LEU A 48 9.94 -20.30 -6.85
N GLY A 49 10.48 -21.53 -6.84
CA GLY A 49 10.55 -22.37 -5.64
C GLY A 49 11.29 -21.66 -4.50
N PHE A 50 12.46 -21.12 -4.80
CA PHE A 50 13.30 -20.42 -3.84
C PHE A 50 12.61 -19.16 -3.25
N CYS A 51 11.93 -18.38 -4.06
CA CYS A 51 11.13 -17.26 -3.59
C CYS A 51 9.99 -17.72 -2.66
N GLY A 52 9.31 -18.80 -3.04
CA GLY A 52 8.23 -19.38 -2.23
C GLY A 52 8.71 -19.87 -0.84
N GLU A 53 9.90 -20.47 -0.77
CA GLU A 53 10.50 -20.95 0.48
C GLU A 53 11.00 -19.83 1.39
N ASN A 54 11.48 -18.72 0.80
CA ASN A 54 12.04 -17.58 1.51
C ASN A 54 11.05 -16.43 1.75
N ASN A 55 9.75 -16.64 1.50
CA ASN A 55 8.70 -15.64 1.64
C ASN A 55 8.94 -14.37 0.78
N VAL A 56 9.64 -14.50 -0.33
CA VAL A 56 9.79 -13.44 -1.31
C VAL A 56 8.57 -13.44 -2.23
N ASN A 57 7.81 -12.36 -2.19
CA ASN A 57 6.64 -12.22 -3.05
C ASN A 57 7.07 -11.87 -4.49
N LEU A 58 6.52 -12.55 -5.47
CA LEU A 58 6.80 -12.29 -6.88
C LEU A 58 5.47 -12.06 -7.60
N ALA A 59 5.36 -10.93 -8.29
CA ALA A 59 4.16 -10.56 -9.03
C ALA A 59 4.48 -10.12 -10.45
N PHE A 60 3.58 -10.44 -11.37
CA PHE A 60 3.69 -10.16 -12.80
C PHE A 60 2.63 -9.16 -13.22
N PHE A 61 3.05 -8.22 -14.05
CA PHE A 61 2.22 -7.17 -14.60
C PHE A 61 2.47 -7.04 -16.11
N THR A 62 1.50 -6.49 -16.85
CA THR A 62 1.79 -6.00 -18.20
C THR A 62 2.76 -4.82 -18.13
N GLU A 63 3.34 -4.41 -19.25
CA GLU A 63 4.19 -3.21 -19.30
C GLU A 63 3.50 -1.96 -18.73
N ASN A 64 2.19 -1.85 -18.92
CA ASN A 64 1.36 -0.74 -18.45
C ASN A 64 0.81 -0.92 -17.03
N GLY A 65 1.33 -1.90 -16.27
CA GLY A 65 1.00 -2.10 -14.85
C GLY A 65 -0.29 -2.87 -14.56
N ARG A 66 -0.99 -3.44 -15.57
CA ARG A 66 -2.13 -4.31 -15.28
C ARG A 66 -1.65 -5.62 -14.68
N TYR A 67 -2.19 -5.99 -13.53
CA TYR A 67 -1.87 -7.21 -12.81
C TYR A 67 -2.20 -8.46 -13.65
N LEU A 68 -1.28 -9.42 -13.70
CA LEU A 68 -1.42 -10.71 -14.39
C LEU A 68 -1.53 -11.87 -13.40
N GLY A 69 -0.68 -11.90 -12.39
CA GLY A 69 -0.63 -12.98 -11.43
C GLY A 69 0.48 -12.80 -10.41
N ARG A 70 0.49 -13.65 -9.38
CA ARG A 70 1.57 -13.68 -8.38
C ARG A 70 1.94 -15.10 -7.98
N LEU A 71 3.19 -15.30 -7.58
CA LEU A 71 3.61 -16.48 -6.86
C LEU A 71 3.10 -16.41 -5.42
N GLN A 72 2.49 -17.49 -4.98
CA GLN A 72 2.11 -17.70 -3.60
C GLN A 72 2.87 -18.92 -3.08
N GLY A 73 3.83 -18.69 -2.18
CA GLY A 73 4.55 -19.75 -1.49
C GLY A 73 3.67 -20.50 -0.49
N ARG A 74 4.25 -21.47 0.21
CA ARG A 74 3.56 -22.20 1.28
C ARG A 74 3.02 -21.23 2.31
N GLN A 75 1.71 -21.21 2.50
CA GLN A 75 1.11 -20.45 3.60
C GLN A 75 1.03 -21.33 4.85
N SER A 76 1.83 -20.99 5.86
CA SER A 76 1.58 -21.46 7.22
C SER A 76 0.53 -20.54 7.84
N GLY A 77 -0.69 -21.01 7.99
CA GLY A 77 -1.76 -20.21 8.58
C GLY A 77 -1.90 -20.48 10.08
N ASN A 78 -1.91 -19.45 10.90
CA ASN A 78 -2.38 -19.58 12.28
C ASN A 78 -3.90 -19.76 12.26
N VAL A 79 -4.37 -21.00 12.36
CA VAL A 79 -5.80 -21.36 12.32
C VAL A 79 -6.55 -20.66 13.47
N LEU A 80 -5.94 -20.51 14.63
CA LEU A 80 -6.56 -19.84 15.78
C LEU A 80 -6.77 -18.34 15.50
N LEU A 81 -5.80 -17.70 14.86
CA LEU A 81 -5.93 -16.30 14.43
C LEU A 81 -7.05 -16.14 13.40
N ARG A 82 -7.12 -16.99 12.38
CA ARG A 82 -8.22 -16.95 11.40
C ARG A 82 -9.58 -17.13 12.05
N ARG A 83 -9.68 -18.10 12.98
CA ARG A 83 -10.92 -18.32 13.76
C ARG A 83 -11.29 -17.09 14.58
N ALA A 84 -10.32 -16.42 15.19
CA ALA A 84 -10.54 -15.18 15.93
C ALA A 84 -11.00 -14.04 15.01
N GLN A 85 -10.40 -13.92 13.82
CA GLN A 85 -10.83 -12.93 12.82
C GLN A 85 -12.28 -13.13 12.38
N TYR A 86 -12.69 -14.37 12.08
CA TYR A 86 -14.09 -14.68 11.75
C TYR A 86 -15.04 -14.32 12.89
N ARG A 87 -14.72 -14.70 14.13
CA ARG A 87 -15.54 -14.38 15.28
C ARG A 87 -15.73 -12.87 15.47
N VAL A 88 -14.65 -12.11 15.36
CA VAL A 88 -14.70 -10.66 15.50
C VAL A 88 -15.53 -10.02 14.38
N SER A 89 -15.41 -10.51 13.14
CA SER A 89 -16.18 -9.97 12.02
C SER A 89 -17.70 -10.18 12.17
N GLU A 90 -18.11 -11.27 12.82
CA GLU A 90 -19.51 -11.59 13.08
C GLU A 90 -20.08 -10.92 14.34
N GLN A 91 -19.26 -10.83 15.39
CA GLN A 91 -19.74 -10.38 16.71
C GLN A 91 -19.61 -8.88 16.93
N ASN A 92 -18.42 -8.32 16.72
CA ASN A 92 -18.17 -6.90 16.98
C ASN A 92 -16.97 -6.35 16.20
N PRO A 93 -17.12 -6.06 14.90
CA PRO A 93 -16.05 -5.49 14.07
C PRO A 93 -15.80 -4.01 14.32
N VAL A 94 -16.74 -3.29 14.96
CA VAL A 94 -16.73 -1.82 15.12
C VAL A 94 -15.46 -1.29 15.79
N PRO A 95 -14.94 -1.85 16.90
CA PRO A 95 -13.72 -1.35 17.53
C PRO A 95 -12.50 -1.42 16.61
N ILE A 96 -12.37 -2.50 15.83
CA ILE A 96 -11.27 -2.65 14.88
C ILE A 96 -11.42 -1.64 13.73
N ALA A 97 -12.61 -1.52 13.16
CA ALA A 97 -12.90 -0.56 12.10
C ALA A 97 -12.59 0.88 12.57
N ARG A 98 -13.04 1.27 13.78
CA ARG A 98 -12.73 2.58 14.36
C ARG A 98 -11.23 2.84 14.46
N ASN A 99 -10.46 1.87 14.93
CA ASN A 99 -9.00 2.03 15.08
C ASN A 99 -8.30 2.20 13.72
N ILE A 100 -8.70 1.43 12.71
CA ILE A 100 -8.16 1.53 11.36
C ILE A 100 -8.49 2.91 10.75
N ILE A 101 -9.74 3.34 10.83
CA ILE A 101 -10.17 4.63 10.29
C ILE A 101 -9.56 5.79 11.08
N ALA A 102 -9.43 5.69 12.41
CA ALA A 102 -8.71 6.69 13.20
C ALA A 102 -7.26 6.85 12.74
N ALA A 103 -6.56 5.76 12.48
CA ALA A 103 -5.19 5.79 11.98
C ALA A 103 -5.12 6.45 10.58
N LYS A 104 -6.06 6.12 9.67
CA LYS A 104 -6.16 6.72 8.33
C LYS A 104 -6.38 8.23 8.43
N ILE A 105 -7.37 8.70 9.20
CA ILE A 105 -7.66 10.12 9.39
C ILE A 105 -6.47 10.85 10.02
N GLN A 106 -5.83 10.23 11.01
CA GLN A 106 -4.65 10.81 11.66
C GLN A 106 -3.47 10.95 10.70
N ALA A 107 -3.26 9.97 9.80
CA ALA A 107 -2.23 10.04 8.78
C ALA A 107 -2.51 11.20 7.79
N SER A 108 -3.73 11.30 7.27
CA SER A 108 -4.16 12.41 6.40
C SER A 108 -3.94 13.77 7.06
N LYS A 109 -4.37 13.93 8.32
CA LYS A 109 -4.16 15.14 9.09
C LYS A 109 -2.67 15.50 9.21
N ARG A 110 -1.79 14.53 9.47
CA ARG A 110 -0.33 14.77 9.56
C ARG A 110 0.26 15.28 8.26
N VAL A 111 -0.23 14.80 7.11
CA VAL A 111 0.20 15.30 5.80
C VAL A 111 -0.16 16.77 5.64
N LEU A 112 -1.41 17.15 5.95
CA LEU A 112 -1.87 18.56 5.90
C LEU A 112 -1.10 19.47 6.86
N GLN A 113 -0.90 19.03 8.09
CA GLN A 113 -0.11 19.77 9.08
C GLN A 113 1.35 19.95 8.66
N ARG A 114 1.94 18.94 7.99
CA ARG A 114 3.30 19.06 7.44
C ARG A 114 3.34 20.09 6.31
N GLN A 115 2.32 20.16 5.48
CA GLN A 115 2.22 21.18 4.43
C GLN A 115 2.21 22.59 5.04
N ILE A 116 1.35 22.85 6.02
CA ILE A 116 1.31 24.16 6.72
C ILE A 116 2.69 24.50 7.29
N ARG A 117 3.34 23.57 7.98
CA ARG A 117 4.65 23.79 8.60
C ARG A 117 5.76 24.10 7.59
N ASN A 118 5.73 23.45 6.42
CA ASN A 118 6.81 23.55 5.43
C ASN A 118 6.62 24.74 4.47
N TYR A 119 5.37 25.13 4.18
CA TYR A 119 5.05 26.09 3.13
C TYR A 119 4.25 27.30 3.62
N GLY A 120 3.97 27.36 4.92
CA GLY A 120 3.22 28.47 5.53
C GLY A 120 1.74 28.20 5.71
N GLU A 121 1.07 29.14 6.34
CA GLU A 121 -0.35 29.07 6.65
C GLU A 121 -1.22 29.08 5.38
N ASN A 122 -2.22 28.21 5.36
CA ASN A 122 -3.25 28.11 4.33
C ASN A 122 -4.59 27.85 5.01
N ALA A 123 -5.50 28.80 4.90
CA ALA A 123 -6.80 28.77 5.58
C ALA A 123 -7.65 27.54 5.20
N ALA A 124 -7.61 27.12 3.91
CA ALA A 124 -8.37 25.96 3.46
C ALA A 124 -7.79 24.66 4.05
N ILE A 125 -6.47 24.52 4.05
CA ILE A 125 -5.80 23.37 4.64
C ILE A 125 -6.01 23.34 6.17
N GLN A 126 -5.97 24.48 6.84
CA GLN A 126 -6.24 24.56 8.28
C GLN A 126 -7.69 24.17 8.60
N SER A 127 -8.66 24.65 7.83
CA SER A 127 -10.07 24.24 7.97
C SER A 127 -10.25 22.71 7.78
N ALA A 128 -9.54 22.11 6.82
CA ALA A 128 -9.55 20.67 6.63
C ALA A 128 -8.95 19.93 7.84
N VAL A 129 -7.86 20.41 8.42
CA VAL A 129 -7.26 19.86 9.65
C VAL A 129 -8.27 19.89 10.80
N ASP A 130 -9.01 20.98 10.96
CA ASP A 130 -10.01 21.13 12.03
C ASP A 130 -11.20 20.20 11.81
N SER A 131 -11.66 20.04 10.58
CA SER A 131 -12.70 19.08 10.22
C SER A 131 -12.28 17.63 10.48
N LEU A 132 -11.03 17.25 10.15
CA LEU A 132 -10.48 15.94 10.48
C LEU A 132 -10.37 15.70 12.00
N ASN A 133 -10.13 16.75 12.79
CA ASN A 133 -10.17 16.66 14.26
C ASN A 133 -11.60 16.39 14.77
N ILE A 134 -12.63 16.97 14.13
CA ILE A 134 -14.03 16.69 14.45
C ILE A 134 -14.36 15.22 14.12
N SER A 135 -14.00 14.74 12.94
CA SER A 135 -14.17 13.34 12.52
C SER A 135 -13.53 12.36 13.50
N LEU A 136 -12.32 12.63 13.99
CA LEU A 136 -11.64 11.82 15.01
C LEU A 136 -12.40 11.78 16.35
N ARG A 137 -13.05 12.88 16.75
CA ARG A 137 -13.89 12.89 17.97
C ARG A 137 -15.17 12.11 17.80
N GLN A 138 -15.87 12.30 16.68
CA GLN A 138 -17.10 11.55 16.35
C GLN A 138 -16.85 10.04 16.26
N LEU A 139 -15.72 9.65 15.70
CA LEU A 139 -15.33 8.24 15.54
C LEU A 139 -15.24 7.50 16.89
N LYS A 140 -14.88 8.19 17.99
CA LYS A 140 -14.78 7.57 19.33
C LYS A 140 -16.14 7.03 19.80
N SER A 141 -17.23 7.69 19.46
CA SER A 141 -18.59 7.34 19.86
C SER A 141 -19.37 6.56 18.79
N ALA A 142 -18.76 6.29 17.62
CA ALA A 142 -19.43 5.56 16.55
C ALA A 142 -19.84 4.14 16.99
N ALA A 143 -21.14 3.85 17.00
CA ALA A 143 -21.66 2.59 17.52
C ALA A 143 -21.87 1.50 16.44
N GLY A 144 -21.84 1.84 15.16
CA GLY A 144 -22.08 0.93 14.04
C GLY A 144 -21.12 1.13 12.88
N LEU A 145 -20.97 0.10 12.04
CA LEU A 145 -20.08 0.16 10.86
C LEU A 145 -20.49 1.23 9.85
N ASP A 146 -21.81 1.45 9.66
CA ASP A 146 -22.29 2.45 8.72
C ASP A 146 -21.98 3.88 9.20
N VAL A 147 -22.03 4.11 10.52
CA VAL A 147 -21.58 5.38 11.11
C VAL A 147 -20.09 5.57 10.91
N VAL A 148 -19.27 4.53 11.12
CA VAL A 148 -17.83 4.57 10.88
C VAL A 148 -17.53 4.86 9.40
N ARG A 149 -18.29 4.25 8.48
CA ARG A 149 -18.16 4.46 7.03
C ARG A 149 -18.55 5.88 6.61
N GLY A 150 -19.62 6.42 7.19
CA GLY A 150 -20.03 7.81 6.96
C GLY A 150 -18.91 8.79 7.37
N ILE A 151 -18.38 8.63 8.60
CA ILE A 151 -17.27 9.47 9.10
C ILE A 151 -16.01 9.33 8.23
N GLU A 152 -15.73 8.13 7.72
CA GLU A 152 -14.62 7.90 6.79
C GLU A 152 -14.82 8.68 5.49
N GLY A 153 -16.04 8.61 4.91
CA GLY A 153 -16.39 9.32 3.68
C GLY A 153 -16.24 10.83 3.83
N ASP A 154 -16.80 11.40 4.90
CA ASP A 154 -16.67 12.83 5.20
C ASP A 154 -15.21 13.26 5.37
N ALA A 155 -14.42 12.48 6.09
CA ALA A 155 -13.00 12.74 6.29
C ALA A 155 -12.20 12.64 4.98
N ALA A 156 -12.55 11.68 4.12
CA ALA A 156 -11.94 11.52 2.81
C ALA A 156 -12.29 12.71 1.90
N ALA A 157 -13.55 13.10 1.81
CA ALA A 157 -13.98 14.27 1.03
C ALA A 157 -13.26 15.54 1.48
N CYS A 158 -13.15 15.74 2.80
CA CYS A 158 -12.44 16.88 3.39
C CYS A 158 -10.94 16.89 3.01
N TYR A 159 -10.25 15.75 3.07
CA TYR A 159 -8.84 15.62 2.71
C TYR A 159 -8.61 15.82 1.22
N PHE A 160 -9.38 15.13 0.38
CA PHE A 160 -9.22 15.21 -1.07
C PHE A 160 -9.66 16.55 -1.65
N GLY A 161 -10.61 17.25 -1.03
CA GLY A 161 -11.01 18.59 -1.41
C GLY A 161 -9.90 19.66 -1.32
N VAL A 162 -8.86 19.41 -0.51
CA VAL A 162 -7.68 20.29 -0.43
C VAL A 162 -6.43 19.64 -1.03
N PHE A 163 -6.51 18.42 -1.57
CA PHE A 163 -5.36 17.67 -2.03
C PHE A 163 -4.62 18.36 -3.18
N GLY A 164 -5.34 19.01 -4.08
CA GLY A 164 -4.75 19.82 -5.17
C GLY A 164 -3.77 20.88 -4.68
N GLN A 165 -4.01 21.44 -3.48
CA GLN A 165 -3.13 22.46 -2.88
C GLN A 165 -1.81 21.88 -2.31
N LEU A 166 -1.69 20.54 -2.22
CA LEU A 166 -0.45 19.89 -1.82
C LEU A 166 0.50 19.67 -3.00
N LEU A 167 -0.01 19.79 -4.23
CA LEU A 167 0.77 19.57 -5.44
C LEU A 167 1.56 20.85 -5.77
N SER A 168 2.83 20.67 -6.14
CA SER A 168 3.64 21.78 -6.61
C SER A 168 3.21 22.19 -8.01
N GLU A 169 3.06 23.49 -8.28
CA GLU A 169 2.82 24.02 -9.63
C GLU A 169 3.87 23.53 -10.66
N LYS A 170 5.10 23.28 -10.19
CA LYS A 170 6.18 22.72 -11.01
C LYS A 170 5.94 21.28 -11.48
N SER A 171 4.99 20.58 -10.86
CA SER A 171 4.68 19.18 -11.23
C SER A 171 3.92 19.06 -12.54
N GLY A 172 3.26 20.12 -13.00
CA GLY A 172 2.36 20.10 -14.16
C GLY A 172 1.14 19.19 -13.95
N PHE A 173 0.89 18.72 -12.73
CA PHE A 173 -0.20 17.82 -12.40
C PHE A 173 -1.31 18.58 -11.69
N THR A 174 -2.56 18.45 -12.16
CA THR A 174 -3.76 18.98 -11.51
C THR A 174 -4.56 17.82 -10.93
N PHE A 175 -5.18 18.04 -9.78
CA PHE A 175 -6.10 17.10 -9.15
C PHE A 175 -7.44 17.78 -8.99
N ASP A 176 -8.41 17.31 -9.78
CA ASP A 176 -9.82 17.70 -9.68
C ASP A 176 -10.52 16.67 -8.81
N GLY A 177 -10.78 17.03 -7.53
CA GLY A 177 -11.35 16.18 -6.50
C GLY A 177 -12.81 15.82 -6.70
#